data_0c7994a1687ce56f603bfeb6994be08b
#
_entry.id   0c7994a1687ce56f603bfeb6994be08b
#
_cell.length_a   1.000
_cell.length_b   1.000
_cell.length_c   1.000
_cell.angle_alpha   90.00
_cell.angle_beta   90.00
_cell.angle_gamma   90.00
#
_symmetry.space_group_name_H-M   'P 1'
#
loop_
_entity.id
_entity.type
_entity.pdbx_description
1 polymer ?
#
loop_
_entity_poly.entity_id
_entity_poly.type
_entity_poly.pdbx_seq_one_letter_code
_entity_poly.pdbx_strand_id
1 'polypeptide(L)'
;MDQTTSQIYKRLISYVGDYKLIAFFAIVGMIGYSAMDALFINLMKPFIDEGLNDRNTDVLTYAPFVVIALVLGRGMFNYMSSYCLSYVGSQVVRTLRQQLFEHILHLPVSFHDKNSNGDLISKITFDTEQVQQAITKALLIVVREGAFVVFLLFNMFYTSWKLSLIFLVIIPLVAVIVAFVSKRFRMISKKIQSAMGQVTRSSEQMLSGHKVIHGFGGQQQEISQFSAINNHNRQQRIKMDATKALSVSVIQILAASAMAVILWVVSLPSMIDTISSGDFVLLISSMMMLLRPLKQLSNVNSDLQRGISAAQSIFLVLDEEVEKDTGTYSVDKVTGKIEVNNVTFKYPTKDEPVLKNLSLSINAGESIALVGRSGSGKSTISNLLPRYYELEGDSEILLDGVNIADYKLTDLRKQFALVSQQVVLFNDTITNNICYGLDRELTNEELMAVAKQAHVWEFVKDLPEGLDTMVGENGVMLSGGQRQRIAIARAILKEAPILILDEATSALDTESEKLIQQALDSLMKEKTSIVIAHRLSTIENSDCIYVIDHGQVIEKGTHGELLEKDGTYSALCKMQFGEQ
;
A
#
# COMPACT_ATOMS: atom_id res chain seq x y z
N MET A 1 19.58 0.92 -2.78
CA MET A 1 20.53 1.64 -1.88
C MET A 1 19.88 1.85 -0.53
N ASP A 2 20.47 1.37 0.55
CA ASP A 2 19.96 1.62 1.90
C ASP A 2 20.06 3.11 2.22
N GLN A 3 18.93 3.80 2.16
CA GLN A 3 18.86 5.21 2.56
C GLN A 3 19.12 5.30 4.06
N THR A 4 20.06 6.16 4.45
CA THR A 4 20.32 6.40 5.87
C THR A 4 19.09 7.05 6.53
N THR A 5 18.82 6.73 7.79
CA THR A 5 17.71 7.32 8.58
C THR A 5 17.66 8.85 8.45
N SER A 6 18.83 9.50 8.34
CA SER A 6 18.95 10.96 8.15
C SER A 6 18.41 11.45 6.81
N GLN A 7 18.60 10.68 5.74
CA GLN A 7 18.09 11.03 4.40
C GLN A 7 16.57 10.92 4.34
N ILE A 8 16.00 9.86 4.95
CA ILE A 8 14.55 9.68 5.07
C ILE A 8 13.92 10.84 5.83
N TYR A 9 14.54 11.28 6.93
CA TYR A 9 14.08 12.45 7.69
C TYR A 9 14.09 13.73 6.85
N LYS A 10 15.18 14.00 6.13
CA LYS A 10 15.26 15.19 5.27
C LYS A 10 14.19 15.18 4.20
N ARG A 11 13.93 14.03 3.59
CA ARG A 11 12.90 13.87 2.57
C ARG A 11 11.49 14.06 3.15
N LEU A 12 11.20 13.53 4.35
CA LEU A 12 9.93 13.76 5.04
C LEU A 12 9.72 15.24 5.41
N ILE A 13 10.78 15.91 5.90
CA ILE A 13 10.71 17.33 6.23
C ILE A 13 10.47 18.19 4.98
N SER A 14 10.95 17.79 3.82
CA SER A 14 10.69 18.53 2.57
C SER A 14 9.20 18.59 2.25
N TYR A 15 8.42 17.53 2.51
CA TYR A 15 6.96 17.54 2.33
C TYR A 15 6.24 18.50 3.30
N VAL A 16 6.80 18.75 4.48
CA VAL A 16 6.28 19.76 5.42
C VAL A 16 6.67 21.17 4.97
N GLY A 17 7.73 21.28 4.17
CA GLY A 17 8.29 22.54 3.70
C GLY A 17 7.30 23.43 2.95
N ASP A 18 6.33 22.86 2.25
CA ASP A 18 5.29 23.59 1.52
C ASP A 18 4.27 24.26 2.46
N TYR A 19 4.20 23.81 3.71
CA TYR A 19 3.24 24.27 4.72
C TYR A 19 3.91 24.98 5.90
N LYS A 20 5.06 25.65 5.67
CA LYS A 20 5.90 26.27 6.71
C LYS A 20 5.14 27.22 7.64
N LEU A 21 4.25 28.03 7.09
CA LEU A 21 3.49 28.99 7.88
C LEU A 21 2.54 28.29 8.86
N ILE A 22 1.84 27.25 8.40
CA ILE A 22 0.89 26.49 9.23
C ILE A 22 1.66 25.67 10.29
N ALA A 23 2.81 25.09 9.90
CA ALA A 23 3.69 24.39 10.83
C ALA A 23 4.24 25.33 11.91
N PHE A 24 4.58 26.57 11.56
CA PHE A 24 4.97 27.61 12.54
C PHE A 24 3.86 27.90 13.54
N PHE A 25 2.61 28.10 13.10
CA PHE A 25 1.48 28.31 14.00
C PHE A 25 1.21 27.08 14.88
N ALA A 26 1.44 25.86 14.38
CA ALA A 26 1.37 24.65 15.18
C ALA A 26 2.40 24.69 16.32
N ILE A 27 3.65 25.05 16.03
CA ILE A 27 4.73 25.15 17.03
C ILE A 27 4.41 26.25 18.07
N VAL A 28 4.01 27.42 17.62
CA VAL A 28 3.60 28.53 18.52
C VAL A 28 2.44 28.08 19.44
N GLY A 29 1.44 27.38 18.88
CA GLY A 29 0.34 26.84 19.65
C GLY A 29 0.80 25.80 20.69
N MET A 30 1.75 24.92 20.35
CA MET A 30 2.30 23.94 21.28
C MET A 30 3.06 24.59 22.45
N ILE A 31 3.91 25.57 22.14
CA ILE A 31 4.68 26.32 23.14
C ILE A 31 3.72 27.15 24.02
N GLY A 32 2.75 27.84 23.39
CA GLY A 32 1.74 28.62 24.10
C GLY A 32 0.90 27.76 25.07
N TYR A 33 0.49 26.57 24.61
CA TYR A 33 -0.20 25.60 25.48
C TYR A 33 0.63 25.23 26.69
N SER A 34 1.91 24.91 26.52
CA SER A 34 2.82 24.53 27.58
C SER A 34 3.12 25.70 28.54
N ALA A 35 3.19 26.91 27.99
CA ALA A 35 3.32 28.13 28.80
C ALA A 35 2.08 28.37 29.69
N MET A 36 0.86 28.16 29.16
CA MET A 36 -0.37 28.28 29.94
C MET A 36 -0.43 27.27 31.09
N ASP A 37 -0.03 26.00 30.83
CA ASP A 37 0.06 24.98 31.86
C ASP A 37 1.10 25.34 32.94
N ALA A 38 2.25 25.89 32.58
CA ALA A 38 3.27 26.34 33.53
C ALA A 38 2.82 27.57 34.34
N LEU A 39 2.15 28.54 33.69
CA LEU A 39 1.57 29.71 34.38
C LEU A 39 0.48 29.32 35.36
N PHE A 40 -0.33 28.31 35.04
CA PHE A 40 -1.35 27.78 35.95
C PHE A 40 -0.72 27.25 37.24
N ILE A 41 0.43 26.57 37.14
CA ILE A 41 1.17 26.10 38.34
C ILE A 41 1.76 27.29 39.11
N ASN A 42 2.31 28.29 38.41
CA ASN A 42 2.86 29.49 39.03
C ASN A 42 1.83 30.30 39.80
N LEU A 43 0.57 30.26 39.37
CA LEU A 43 -0.52 30.94 40.10
C LEU A 43 -0.73 30.39 41.52
N MET A 44 -0.32 29.15 41.78
CA MET A 44 -0.46 28.54 43.11
C MET A 44 0.33 29.30 44.20
N LYS A 45 1.50 29.86 43.84
CA LYS A 45 2.34 30.59 44.81
C LYS A 45 1.64 31.84 45.34
N PRO A 46 1.29 32.88 44.55
CA PRO A 46 0.62 34.07 45.04
C PRO A 46 -0.76 33.76 45.64
N PHE A 47 -1.46 32.75 45.13
CA PHE A 47 -2.75 32.35 45.73
C PHE A 47 -2.63 31.83 47.15
N ILE A 48 -1.57 31.06 47.48
CA ILE A 48 -1.35 30.51 48.81
C ILE A 48 -0.70 31.57 49.73
N ASP A 49 0.38 32.22 49.28
CA ASP A 49 1.15 33.12 50.12
C ASP A 49 0.38 34.42 50.41
N GLU A 50 -0.01 35.14 49.37
CA GLU A 50 -0.69 36.43 49.51
C GLU A 50 -2.20 36.25 49.81
N GLY A 51 -2.86 35.31 49.08
CA GLY A 51 -4.31 35.10 49.19
C GLY A 51 -4.72 34.45 50.50
N LEU A 52 -4.16 33.27 50.83
CA LEU A 52 -4.58 32.48 51.97
C LEU A 52 -3.82 32.85 53.27
N ASN A 53 -2.48 33.00 53.19
CA ASN A 53 -1.66 33.29 54.36
C ASN A 53 -1.83 34.76 54.82
N ASP A 54 -1.66 35.71 53.89
CA ASP A 54 -1.77 37.15 54.17
C ASP A 54 -3.21 37.66 54.11
N ARG A 55 -4.18 36.79 53.74
CA ARG A 55 -5.62 37.10 53.63
C ARG A 55 -5.92 38.30 52.73
N ASN A 56 -5.14 38.46 51.65
CA ASN A 56 -5.35 39.52 50.67
C ASN A 56 -6.61 39.22 49.83
N THR A 57 -7.67 39.99 50.09
CA THR A 57 -8.98 39.85 49.42
C THR A 57 -8.92 40.14 47.93
N ASP A 58 -8.00 41.02 47.48
CA ASP A 58 -7.85 41.34 46.06
C ASP A 58 -7.36 40.15 45.28
N VAL A 59 -6.32 39.44 45.75
CA VAL A 59 -5.80 38.22 45.14
C VAL A 59 -6.88 37.14 45.03
N LEU A 60 -7.63 36.93 46.15
CA LEU A 60 -8.73 35.96 46.17
C LEU A 60 -9.86 36.30 45.22
N THR A 61 -10.15 37.61 45.01
CA THR A 61 -11.21 38.08 44.09
C THR A 61 -10.82 37.92 42.63
N TYR A 62 -9.56 38.19 42.28
CA TYR A 62 -9.10 38.09 40.88
C TYR A 62 -8.66 36.68 40.47
N ALA A 63 -8.24 35.81 41.37
CA ALA A 63 -7.76 34.48 41.07
C ALA A 63 -8.73 33.64 40.19
N PRO A 64 -10.05 33.60 40.43
CA PRO A 64 -10.99 32.86 39.59
C PRO A 64 -11.00 33.35 38.11
N PHE A 65 -10.91 34.66 37.90
CA PHE A 65 -10.89 35.25 36.57
C PHE A 65 -9.59 34.91 35.82
N VAL A 66 -8.44 34.94 36.54
CA VAL A 66 -7.15 34.55 36.01
C VAL A 66 -7.15 33.06 35.62
N VAL A 67 -7.71 32.19 36.47
CA VAL A 67 -7.86 30.75 36.18
C VAL A 67 -8.68 30.55 34.91
N ILE A 68 -9.83 31.23 34.78
CA ILE A 68 -10.67 31.14 33.59
C ILE A 68 -9.91 31.62 32.36
N ALA A 69 -9.21 32.76 32.44
CA ALA A 69 -8.41 33.31 31.34
C ALA A 69 -7.29 32.34 30.91
N LEU A 70 -6.59 31.71 31.84
CA LEU A 70 -5.56 30.70 31.57
C LEU A 70 -6.14 29.45 30.87
N VAL A 71 -7.29 28.96 31.34
CA VAL A 71 -7.96 27.81 30.76
C VAL A 71 -8.47 28.12 29.35
N LEU A 72 -9.02 29.30 29.12
CA LEU A 72 -9.43 29.77 27.79
C LEU A 72 -8.23 29.90 26.85
N GLY A 73 -7.14 30.54 27.29
CA GLY A 73 -5.89 30.65 26.53
C GLY A 73 -5.31 29.27 26.21
N ARG A 74 -5.28 28.37 27.16
CA ARG A 74 -4.88 26.97 26.98
C ARG A 74 -5.75 26.26 25.93
N GLY A 75 -7.06 26.43 25.99
CA GLY A 75 -8.00 25.87 25.00
C GLY A 75 -7.74 26.39 23.59
N MET A 76 -7.52 27.73 23.47
CA MET A 76 -7.21 28.36 22.17
C MET A 76 -5.89 27.83 21.57
N PHE A 77 -4.81 27.78 22.34
CA PHE A 77 -3.52 27.26 21.88
C PHE A 77 -3.58 25.75 21.57
N ASN A 78 -4.35 24.99 22.34
CA ASN A 78 -4.58 23.56 22.04
C ASN A 78 -5.31 23.37 20.73
N TYR A 79 -6.38 24.14 20.50
CA TYR A 79 -7.12 24.09 19.23
C TYR A 79 -6.22 24.46 18.04
N MET A 80 -5.51 25.58 18.16
CA MET A 80 -4.61 26.08 17.12
C MET A 80 -3.53 25.04 16.78
N SER A 81 -2.84 24.50 17.76
CA SER A 81 -1.78 23.50 17.55
C SER A 81 -2.32 22.21 16.96
N SER A 82 -3.44 21.69 17.48
CA SER A 82 -4.04 20.44 17.02
C SER A 82 -4.58 20.56 15.60
N TYR A 83 -5.27 21.65 15.28
CA TYR A 83 -5.80 21.91 13.94
C TYR A 83 -4.69 22.06 12.91
N CYS A 84 -3.70 22.93 13.17
CA CYS A 84 -2.60 23.18 12.24
C CYS A 84 -1.77 21.90 12.01
N LEU A 85 -1.49 21.13 13.07
CA LEU A 85 -0.73 19.90 12.96
C LEU A 85 -1.48 18.80 12.20
N SER A 86 -2.79 18.66 12.45
CA SER A 86 -3.65 17.73 11.72
C SER A 86 -3.74 18.11 10.24
N TYR A 87 -3.86 19.40 9.94
CA TYR A 87 -3.89 19.90 8.56
C TYR A 87 -2.60 19.55 7.81
N VAL A 88 -1.43 19.89 8.38
CA VAL A 88 -0.13 19.57 7.76
C VAL A 88 0.02 18.06 7.56
N GLY A 89 -0.27 17.26 8.59
CA GLY A 89 -0.17 15.81 8.50
C GLY A 89 -1.07 15.22 7.41
N SER A 90 -2.32 15.70 7.29
CA SER A 90 -3.25 15.22 6.27
C SER A 90 -2.84 15.64 4.86
N GLN A 91 -2.26 16.82 4.68
CA GLN A 91 -1.75 17.24 3.38
C GLN A 91 -0.53 16.41 2.93
N VAL A 92 0.39 16.10 3.85
CA VAL A 92 1.52 15.20 3.56
C VAL A 92 1.02 13.82 3.12
N VAL A 93 0.03 13.26 3.83
CA VAL A 93 -0.57 11.96 3.43
C VAL A 93 -1.22 12.03 2.06
N ARG A 94 -2.00 13.07 1.80
CA ARG A 94 -2.63 13.29 0.48
C ARG A 94 -1.58 13.29 -0.63
N THR A 95 -0.51 14.05 -0.45
CA THR A 95 0.58 14.16 -1.44
C THR A 95 1.28 12.81 -1.64
N LEU A 96 1.63 12.10 -0.55
CA LEU A 96 2.27 10.79 -0.63
C LEU A 96 1.37 9.75 -1.32
N ARG A 97 0.08 9.71 -1.00
CA ARG A 97 -0.88 8.79 -1.64
C ARG A 97 -1.01 9.06 -3.13
N GLN A 98 -1.11 10.35 -3.50
CA GLN A 98 -1.21 10.75 -4.89
C GLN A 98 0.05 10.34 -5.67
N GLN A 99 1.23 10.67 -5.15
CA GLN A 99 2.50 10.30 -5.77
C GLN A 99 2.70 8.79 -5.87
N LEU A 100 2.36 8.04 -4.82
CA LEU A 100 2.43 6.57 -4.85
C LEU A 100 1.50 5.98 -5.91
N PHE A 101 0.27 6.45 -5.97
CA PHE A 101 -0.71 5.96 -6.92
C PHE A 101 -0.27 6.23 -8.37
N GLU A 102 0.12 7.46 -8.67
CA GLU A 102 0.63 7.86 -9.98
C GLU A 102 1.90 7.08 -10.36
N HIS A 103 2.83 6.94 -9.42
CA HIS A 103 4.09 6.23 -9.66
C HIS A 103 3.87 4.74 -9.92
N ILE A 104 3.04 4.07 -9.11
CA ILE A 104 2.72 2.64 -9.26
C ILE A 104 2.06 2.35 -10.62
N LEU A 105 1.22 3.27 -11.14
CA LEU A 105 0.64 3.12 -12.46
C LEU A 105 1.67 3.13 -13.60
N HIS A 106 2.81 3.79 -13.40
CA HIS A 106 3.87 3.90 -14.40
C HIS A 106 5.02 2.89 -14.20
N LEU A 107 4.93 2.04 -13.16
CA LEU A 107 5.94 1.01 -12.94
C LEU A 107 5.78 -0.15 -13.96
N PRO A 108 6.88 -0.79 -14.37
CA PRO A 108 6.85 -1.90 -15.32
C PRO A 108 6.09 -3.11 -14.76
N VAL A 109 5.52 -3.92 -15.64
CA VAL A 109 4.79 -5.16 -15.27
C VAL A 109 5.65 -6.09 -14.40
N SER A 110 6.95 -6.14 -14.66
CA SER A 110 7.91 -6.92 -13.88
C SER A 110 7.98 -6.55 -12.39
N PHE A 111 7.64 -5.31 -12.03
CA PHE A 111 7.52 -4.88 -10.64
C PHE A 111 6.26 -5.46 -9.99
N HIS A 112 5.15 -5.47 -10.72
CA HIS A 112 3.88 -6.04 -10.23
C HIS A 112 3.98 -7.56 -10.05
N ASP A 113 4.74 -8.27 -10.89
CA ASP A 113 4.99 -9.70 -10.72
C ASP A 113 5.77 -10.05 -9.44
N LYS A 114 6.66 -9.15 -9.00
CA LYS A 114 7.48 -9.33 -7.80
C LYS A 114 6.76 -8.96 -6.51
N ASN A 115 5.75 -8.10 -6.58
CA ASN A 115 5.09 -7.52 -5.43
C ASN A 115 3.62 -7.94 -5.39
N SER A 116 3.11 -8.30 -4.21
CA SER A 116 1.70 -8.62 -4.07
C SER A 116 0.83 -7.35 -4.06
N ASN A 117 -0.37 -7.42 -4.64
CA ASN A 117 -1.34 -6.33 -4.59
C ASN A 117 -1.64 -5.89 -3.17
N GLY A 118 -1.72 -6.84 -2.21
CA GLY A 118 -1.95 -6.56 -0.80
C GLY A 118 -0.85 -5.72 -0.16
N ASP A 119 0.42 -5.96 -0.52
CA ASP A 119 1.55 -5.16 -0.04
C ASP A 119 1.50 -3.72 -0.59
N LEU A 120 1.22 -3.55 -1.86
CA LEU A 120 1.09 -2.23 -2.49
C LEU A 120 -0.09 -1.43 -1.92
N ILE A 121 -1.25 -2.07 -1.74
CA ILE A 121 -2.41 -1.46 -1.07
C ILE A 121 -2.05 -1.05 0.35
N SER A 122 -1.34 -1.89 1.11
CA SER A 122 -0.88 -1.57 2.47
C SER A 122 0.02 -0.33 2.49
N LYS A 123 0.93 -0.17 1.51
CA LYS A 123 1.78 1.02 1.40
C LYS A 123 0.99 2.30 1.17
N ILE A 124 -0.03 2.25 0.28
CA ILE A 124 -0.88 3.40 -0.01
C ILE A 124 -1.77 3.77 1.19
N THR A 125 -2.27 2.78 1.93
CA THR A 125 -3.26 2.99 3.00
C THR A 125 -2.63 3.11 4.37
N PHE A 126 -1.94 2.05 4.83
CA PHE A 126 -1.44 1.96 6.21
C PHE A 126 -0.10 2.65 6.42
N ASP A 127 0.87 2.50 5.51
CA ASP A 127 2.19 3.10 5.70
C ASP A 127 2.12 4.62 5.64
N THR A 128 1.32 5.19 4.73
CA THR A 128 1.09 6.64 4.68
C THR A 128 0.46 7.18 5.96
N GLU A 129 -0.49 6.44 6.55
CA GLU A 129 -1.11 6.79 7.84
C GLU A 129 -0.13 6.71 9.00
N GLN A 130 0.75 5.69 9.01
CA GLN A 130 1.82 5.59 10.02
C GLN A 130 2.81 6.75 9.94
N VAL A 131 3.14 7.20 8.74
CA VAL A 131 3.97 8.40 8.54
C VAL A 131 3.30 9.63 9.12
N GLN A 132 2.00 9.85 8.87
CA GLN A 132 1.26 10.96 9.46
C GLN A 132 1.30 10.90 10.99
N GLN A 133 0.94 9.76 11.56
CA GLN A 133 0.90 9.59 13.01
C GLN A 133 2.27 9.81 13.66
N ALA A 134 3.34 9.37 13.01
CA ALA A 134 4.69 9.58 13.52
C ALA A 134 5.07 11.08 13.51
N ILE A 135 4.83 11.77 12.38
CA ILE A 135 5.13 13.20 12.27
C ILE A 135 4.31 14.00 13.29
N THR A 136 2.99 13.81 13.34
CA THR A 136 2.10 14.59 14.22
C THR A 136 2.36 14.31 15.70
N LYS A 137 2.43 13.03 16.12
CA LYS A 137 2.70 12.67 17.51
C LYS A 137 4.10 13.06 17.95
N ALA A 138 5.10 12.84 17.11
CA ALA A 138 6.48 13.15 17.48
C ALA A 138 6.68 14.66 17.68
N LEU A 139 6.17 15.49 16.76
CA LEU A 139 6.22 16.95 16.93
C LEU A 139 5.47 17.40 18.17
N LEU A 140 4.27 16.89 18.39
CA LEU A 140 3.48 17.22 19.58
C LEU A 140 4.23 16.85 20.86
N ILE A 141 4.82 15.66 20.95
CA ILE A 141 5.53 15.23 22.15
C ILE A 141 6.84 16.01 22.31
N VAL A 142 7.65 16.15 21.27
CA VAL A 142 8.96 16.78 21.38
C VAL A 142 8.83 18.29 21.67
N VAL A 143 7.96 18.99 20.94
CA VAL A 143 7.82 20.44 21.09
C VAL A 143 6.99 20.78 22.32
N ARG A 144 5.80 20.23 22.46
CA ARG A 144 4.88 20.57 23.55
C ARG A 144 5.37 20.09 24.91
N GLU A 145 5.66 18.79 25.03
CA GLU A 145 6.11 18.22 26.31
C GLU A 145 7.55 18.66 26.61
N GLY A 146 8.40 18.85 25.57
CA GLY A 146 9.74 19.42 25.72
C GLY A 146 9.71 20.86 26.26
N ALA A 147 8.87 21.72 25.67
CA ALA A 147 8.66 23.09 26.17
C ALA A 147 8.13 23.08 27.59
N PHE A 148 7.18 22.20 27.91
CA PHE A 148 6.62 22.08 29.25
C PHE A 148 7.69 21.68 30.29
N VAL A 149 8.57 20.71 29.95
CA VAL A 149 9.72 20.35 30.81
C VAL A 149 10.63 21.55 31.04
N VAL A 150 10.94 22.32 29.99
CA VAL A 150 11.79 23.51 30.11
C VAL A 150 11.15 24.55 31.03
N PHE A 151 9.85 24.84 30.89
CA PHE A 151 9.13 25.77 31.74
C PHE A 151 9.08 25.29 33.19
N LEU A 152 8.80 24.01 33.44
CA LEU A 152 8.78 23.46 34.79
C LEU A 152 10.17 23.52 35.46
N LEU A 153 11.22 23.14 34.76
CA LEU A 153 12.59 23.25 35.27
C LEU A 153 12.96 24.70 35.56
N PHE A 154 12.62 25.63 34.68
CA PHE A 154 12.83 27.05 34.92
C PHE A 154 12.13 27.52 36.22
N ASN A 155 10.86 27.19 36.41
CA ASN A 155 10.10 27.52 37.61
C ASN A 155 10.75 26.92 38.87
N MET A 156 11.15 25.65 38.79
CA MET A 156 11.79 24.97 39.93
C MET A 156 13.13 25.62 40.31
N PHE A 157 14.00 25.89 39.33
CA PHE A 157 15.30 26.52 39.60
C PHE A 157 15.17 27.97 40.08
N TYR A 158 14.18 28.71 39.55
CA TYR A 158 13.88 30.08 39.99
C TYR A 158 13.38 30.13 41.44
N THR A 159 12.56 29.17 41.85
CA THR A 159 12.00 29.10 43.20
C THR A 159 13.04 28.63 44.23
N SER A 160 13.74 27.52 43.95
CA SER A 160 14.79 27.02 44.85
C SER A 160 15.78 26.12 44.06
N TRP A 161 16.96 26.66 43.74
CA TRP A 161 17.99 25.89 43.01
C TRP A 161 18.50 24.69 43.82
N LYS A 162 18.55 24.79 45.17
CA LYS A 162 19.04 23.71 46.04
C LYS A 162 18.12 22.49 46.02
N LEU A 163 16.78 22.67 46.13
CA LEU A 163 15.81 21.59 46.08
C LEU A 163 15.68 21.01 44.66
N SER A 164 15.80 21.87 43.64
CA SER A 164 15.78 21.45 42.25
C SER A 164 16.95 20.54 41.90
N LEU A 165 18.16 20.78 42.44
CA LEU A 165 19.30 19.91 42.28
C LEU A 165 19.08 18.52 42.91
N ILE A 166 18.45 18.44 44.09
CA ILE A 166 18.13 17.14 44.69
C ILE A 166 17.21 16.32 43.77
N PHE A 167 16.21 16.98 43.20
CA PHE A 167 15.31 16.31 42.23
C PHE A 167 16.04 15.91 40.94
N LEU A 168 16.97 16.73 40.45
CA LEU A 168 17.74 16.44 39.22
C LEU A 168 18.56 15.13 39.34
N VAL A 169 19.00 14.76 40.53
CA VAL A 169 19.72 13.49 40.80
C VAL A 169 18.81 12.28 40.57
N ILE A 170 17.51 12.41 40.68
CA ILE A 170 16.55 11.33 40.53
C ILE A 170 16.23 11.05 39.03
N ILE A 171 16.31 12.08 38.18
CA ILE A 171 16.05 11.95 36.74
C ILE A 171 16.90 10.86 36.09
N PRO A 172 18.24 10.81 36.26
CA PRO A 172 19.04 9.74 35.68
C PRO A 172 18.69 8.34 36.22
N LEU A 173 18.31 8.23 37.49
CA LEU A 173 17.86 6.95 38.08
C LEU A 173 16.58 6.45 37.38
N VAL A 174 15.60 7.33 37.19
CA VAL A 174 14.38 7.03 36.44
C VAL A 174 14.71 6.70 34.99
N ALA A 175 15.62 7.43 34.36
CA ALA A 175 16.04 7.19 32.98
C ALA A 175 16.65 5.78 32.78
N VAL A 176 17.48 5.30 33.72
CA VAL A 176 18.06 3.94 33.70
C VAL A 176 16.94 2.89 33.77
N ILE A 177 15.97 3.05 34.66
CA ILE A 177 14.84 2.12 34.79
C ILE A 177 14.01 2.11 33.51
N VAL A 178 13.68 3.29 32.98
CA VAL A 178 12.94 3.42 31.73
C VAL A 178 13.69 2.77 30.57
N ALA A 179 15.00 2.93 30.47
CA ALA A 179 15.83 2.28 29.44
C ALA A 179 15.80 0.75 29.55
N PHE A 180 15.94 0.20 30.76
CA PHE A 180 15.85 -1.24 31.01
C PHE A 180 14.49 -1.82 30.65
N VAL A 181 13.42 -1.17 31.11
CA VAL A 181 12.04 -1.55 30.82
C VAL A 181 11.76 -1.45 29.32
N SER A 182 12.22 -0.39 28.64
CA SER A 182 12.04 -0.19 27.19
C SER A 182 12.68 -1.32 26.37
N LYS A 183 13.86 -1.81 26.77
CA LYS A 183 14.50 -2.97 26.14
C LYS A 183 13.63 -4.23 26.26
N ARG A 184 13.07 -4.48 27.43
CA ARG A 184 12.17 -5.62 27.67
C ARG A 184 10.86 -5.48 26.91
N PHE A 185 10.28 -4.28 26.86
CA PHE A 185 9.09 -3.98 26.06
C PHE A 185 9.30 -4.30 24.57
N ARG A 186 10.42 -3.88 24.00
CA ARG A 186 10.74 -4.12 22.60
C ARG A 186 10.79 -5.62 22.27
N MET A 187 11.40 -6.43 23.16
CA MET A 187 11.44 -7.88 22.97
C MET A 187 10.03 -8.52 23.03
N ILE A 188 9.19 -8.11 23.99
CA ILE A 188 7.83 -8.65 24.13
C ILE A 188 6.96 -8.18 22.97
N SER A 189 7.05 -6.92 22.56
CA SER A 189 6.31 -6.37 21.42
C SER A 189 6.61 -7.12 20.12
N LYS A 190 7.88 -7.47 19.86
CA LYS A 190 8.25 -8.29 18.71
C LYS A 190 7.59 -9.68 18.75
N LYS A 191 7.50 -10.30 19.93
CA LYS A 191 6.80 -11.58 20.12
C LYS A 191 5.29 -11.47 19.91
N ILE A 192 4.67 -10.37 20.35
CA ILE A 192 3.25 -10.10 20.10
C ILE A 192 2.98 -9.92 18.61
N GLN A 193 3.83 -9.18 17.89
CA GLN A 193 3.69 -9.01 16.44
C GLN A 193 3.79 -10.34 15.69
N SER A 194 4.78 -11.18 16.04
CA SER A 194 4.91 -12.53 15.47
C SER A 194 3.69 -13.40 15.77
N ALA A 195 3.19 -13.39 17.02
CA ALA A 195 2.00 -14.15 17.41
C ALA A 195 0.74 -13.62 16.68
N MET A 196 0.61 -12.31 16.50
CA MET A 196 -0.50 -11.71 15.75
C MET A 196 -0.45 -12.08 14.26
N GLY A 197 0.74 -12.12 13.67
CA GLY A 197 0.92 -12.64 12.30
C GLY A 197 0.49 -14.10 12.13
N GLN A 198 0.66 -14.93 13.16
CA GLN A 198 0.14 -16.30 13.16
C GLN A 198 -1.39 -16.33 13.24
N VAL A 199 -2.00 -15.46 14.07
CA VAL A 199 -3.47 -15.32 14.17
C VAL A 199 -4.04 -14.92 12.79
N THR A 200 -3.46 -13.90 12.14
CA THR A 200 -3.91 -13.44 10.83
C THR A 200 -3.81 -14.56 9.77
N ARG A 201 -2.67 -15.26 9.70
CA ARG A 201 -2.50 -16.38 8.75
C ARG A 201 -3.49 -17.51 8.99
N SER A 202 -3.72 -17.90 10.24
CA SER A 202 -4.68 -18.96 10.56
C SER A 202 -6.12 -18.53 10.19
N SER A 203 -6.47 -17.26 10.41
CA SER A 203 -7.77 -16.71 10.00
C SER A 203 -7.93 -16.67 8.48
N GLU A 204 -6.90 -16.26 7.74
CA GLU A 204 -6.87 -16.25 6.28
C GLU A 204 -7.00 -17.67 5.69
N GLN A 205 -6.27 -18.64 6.24
CA GLN A 205 -6.38 -20.05 5.86
C GLN A 205 -7.80 -20.58 6.08
N MET A 206 -8.41 -20.27 7.22
CA MET A 206 -9.79 -20.67 7.53
C MET A 206 -10.79 -20.06 6.56
N LEU A 207 -10.68 -18.78 6.25
CA LEU A 207 -11.58 -18.08 5.32
C LEU A 207 -11.43 -18.61 3.88
N SER A 208 -10.19 -18.77 3.41
CA SER A 208 -9.90 -19.27 2.07
C SER A 208 -10.23 -20.75 1.92
N GLY A 209 -9.97 -21.55 2.96
CA GLY A 209 -10.23 -22.98 2.99
C GLY A 209 -11.60 -23.39 3.49
N HIS A 210 -12.55 -22.44 3.68
CA HIS A 210 -13.83 -22.71 4.36
C HIS A 210 -14.59 -23.91 3.78
N LYS A 211 -14.73 -24.01 2.46
CA LYS A 211 -15.38 -25.13 1.77
C LYS A 211 -14.69 -26.47 2.03
N VAL A 212 -13.35 -26.47 2.07
CA VAL A 212 -12.55 -27.67 2.32
C VAL A 212 -12.73 -28.11 3.77
N ILE A 213 -12.63 -27.17 4.73
CA ILE A 213 -12.83 -27.46 6.16
C ILE A 213 -14.19 -28.08 6.41
N HIS A 214 -15.25 -27.52 5.79
CA HIS A 214 -16.61 -28.09 5.90
C HIS A 214 -16.74 -29.44 5.20
N GLY A 215 -16.18 -29.58 3.99
CA GLY A 215 -16.28 -30.81 3.21
C GLY A 215 -15.59 -32.00 3.85
N PHE A 216 -14.50 -31.75 4.60
CA PHE A 216 -13.74 -32.80 5.29
C PHE A 216 -13.97 -32.88 6.79
N GLY A 217 -14.87 -32.07 7.36
CA GLY A 217 -15.21 -32.10 8.80
C GLY A 217 -14.07 -31.61 9.70
N GLY A 218 -13.16 -30.76 9.19
CA GLY A 218 -11.95 -30.30 9.87
C GLY A 218 -12.14 -29.20 10.92
N GLN A 219 -13.38 -28.77 11.22
CA GLN A 219 -13.67 -27.62 12.08
C GLN A 219 -13.02 -27.73 13.46
N GLN A 220 -13.09 -28.90 14.11
CA GLN A 220 -12.53 -29.10 15.45
C GLN A 220 -11.00 -29.00 15.47
N GLN A 221 -10.34 -29.44 14.41
CA GLN A 221 -8.89 -29.33 14.25
C GLN A 221 -8.46 -27.87 14.14
N GLU A 222 -9.15 -27.09 13.29
CA GLU A 222 -8.87 -25.66 13.11
C GLU A 222 -9.13 -24.84 14.37
N ILE A 223 -10.24 -25.12 15.09
CA ILE A 223 -10.55 -24.48 16.38
C ILE A 223 -9.44 -24.76 17.40
N SER A 224 -8.97 -26.00 17.49
CA SER A 224 -7.90 -26.41 18.42
C SER A 224 -6.59 -25.66 18.09
N GLN A 225 -6.20 -25.63 16.83
CA GLN A 225 -4.99 -24.94 16.36
C GLN A 225 -5.06 -23.44 16.60
N PHE A 226 -6.17 -22.80 16.25
CA PHE A 226 -6.40 -21.38 16.50
C PHE A 226 -6.37 -21.05 17.99
N SER A 227 -7.00 -21.87 18.83
CA SER A 227 -7.00 -21.70 20.28
C SER A 227 -5.59 -21.69 20.87
N ALA A 228 -4.70 -22.58 20.41
CA ALA A 228 -3.30 -22.61 20.85
C ALA A 228 -2.55 -21.30 20.46
N ILE A 229 -2.70 -20.86 19.21
CA ILE A 229 -2.11 -19.61 18.71
C ILE A 229 -2.64 -18.40 19.48
N ASN A 230 -3.95 -18.31 19.67
CA ASN A 230 -4.62 -17.22 20.38
C ASN A 230 -4.20 -17.17 21.86
N ASN A 231 -4.08 -18.33 22.51
CA ASN A 231 -3.60 -18.42 23.89
C ASN A 231 -2.14 -17.96 23.99
N HIS A 232 -1.29 -18.29 23.03
CA HIS A 232 0.08 -17.78 22.99
C HIS A 232 0.11 -16.24 22.90
N ASN A 233 -0.69 -15.64 22.02
CA ASN A 233 -0.83 -14.18 21.91
C ASN A 233 -1.29 -13.57 23.23
N ARG A 234 -2.33 -14.14 23.85
CA ARG A 234 -2.81 -13.71 25.18
C ARG A 234 -1.70 -13.69 26.22
N GLN A 235 -0.90 -14.76 26.31
CA GLN A 235 0.20 -14.83 27.28
C GLN A 235 1.25 -13.74 27.04
N GLN A 236 1.58 -13.41 25.79
CA GLN A 236 2.53 -12.33 25.52
C GLN A 236 1.95 -10.96 25.90
N ARG A 237 0.64 -10.71 25.67
CA ARG A 237 -0.04 -9.48 26.09
C ARG A 237 -0.03 -9.34 27.60
N ILE A 238 -0.37 -10.39 28.36
CA ILE A 238 -0.31 -10.38 29.83
C ILE A 238 1.10 -10.05 30.33
N LYS A 239 2.15 -10.63 29.71
CA LYS A 239 3.55 -10.32 30.08
C LYS A 239 3.88 -8.85 29.81
N MET A 240 3.37 -8.27 28.74
CA MET A 240 3.56 -6.86 28.43
C MET A 240 2.88 -5.97 29.44
N ASP A 241 1.61 -6.23 29.77
CA ASP A 241 0.83 -5.44 30.71
C ASP A 241 1.38 -5.56 32.14
N ALA A 242 1.79 -6.74 32.56
CA ALA A 242 2.47 -6.96 33.85
C ALA A 242 3.80 -6.18 33.93
N THR A 243 4.60 -6.21 32.86
CA THR A 243 5.85 -5.43 32.80
C THR A 243 5.56 -3.92 32.88
N LYS A 244 4.50 -3.45 32.22
CA LYS A 244 4.05 -2.06 32.26
C LYS A 244 3.61 -1.66 33.68
N ALA A 245 2.75 -2.46 34.30
CA ALA A 245 2.27 -2.22 35.64
C ALA A 245 3.43 -2.15 36.67
N LEU A 246 4.33 -3.12 36.61
CA LEU A 246 5.52 -3.14 37.49
C LEU A 246 6.39 -1.89 37.29
N SER A 247 6.65 -1.50 36.03
CA SER A 247 7.42 -0.31 35.70
C SER A 247 6.80 0.96 36.27
N VAL A 248 5.48 1.12 36.14
CA VAL A 248 4.77 2.29 36.66
C VAL A 248 4.87 2.32 38.18
N SER A 249 4.68 1.19 38.85
CA SER A 249 4.78 1.09 40.33
C SER A 249 6.19 1.44 40.82
N VAL A 250 7.23 0.93 40.17
CA VAL A 250 8.64 1.25 40.54
C VAL A 250 8.92 2.75 40.40
N ILE A 251 8.48 3.36 39.28
CA ILE A 251 8.64 4.81 39.06
C ILE A 251 7.88 5.61 40.12
N GLN A 252 6.67 5.18 40.50
CA GLN A 252 5.89 5.85 41.57
C GLN A 252 6.59 5.75 42.94
N ILE A 253 7.17 4.59 43.27
CA ILE A 253 7.93 4.43 44.53
C ILE A 253 9.14 5.36 44.54
N LEU A 254 9.88 5.47 43.44
CA LEU A 254 11.01 6.38 43.34
C LEU A 254 10.58 7.84 43.46
N ALA A 255 9.47 8.23 42.83
CA ALA A 255 8.91 9.58 42.94
C ALA A 255 8.49 9.88 44.38
N ALA A 256 7.83 8.92 45.04
CA ALA A 256 7.45 9.06 46.45
C ALA A 256 8.67 9.14 47.40
N SER A 257 9.73 8.35 47.12
CA SER A 257 10.98 8.43 47.90
C SER A 257 11.66 9.79 47.73
N ALA A 258 11.66 10.32 46.51
CA ALA A 258 12.13 11.67 46.21
C ALA A 258 11.38 12.73 47.01
N MET A 259 10.06 12.63 47.00
CA MET A 259 9.18 13.51 47.75
C MET A 259 9.49 13.43 49.24
N ALA A 260 9.65 12.22 49.79
CA ALA A 260 10.00 12.03 51.21
C ALA A 260 11.34 12.68 51.59
N VAL A 261 12.35 12.57 50.71
CA VAL A 261 13.66 13.24 50.92
C VAL A 261 13.51 14.77 50.94
N ILE A 262 12.72 15.31 49.99
CA ILE A 262 12.48 16.76 49.91
C ILE A 262 11.71 17.24 51.16
N LEU A 263 10.68 16.55 51.60
CA LEU A 263 9.95 16.84 52.83
C LEU A 263 10.88 16.85 54.06
N TRP A 264 11.78 15.86 54.10
CA TRP A 264 12.80 15.78 55.17
C TRP A 264 13.78 16.96 55.11
N VAL A 265 14.28 17.34 53.94
CA VAL A 265 15.20 18.49 53.79
C VAL A 265 14.52 19.82 54.12
N VAL A 266 13.27 20.00 53.68
CA VAL A 266 12.48 21.22 54.01
C VAL A 266 12.18 21.32 55.51
N SER A 267 12.05 20.20 56.22
CA SER A 267 11.84 20.19 57.67
C SER A 267 13.08 20.60 58.49
N LEU A 268 14.26 20.76 57.87
CA LEU A 268 15.45 21.22 58.54
C LEU A 268 15.33 22.72 58.92
N PRO A 269 15.74 23.14 60.15
CA PRO A 269 15.61 24.53 60.59
C PRO A 269 16.22 25.57 59.64
N SER A 270 17.30 25.21 58.94
CA SER A 270 17.98 26.09 57.97
C SER A 270 17.20 26.34 56.67
N MET A 271 16.11 25.61 56.44
CA MET A 271 15.32 25.69 55.20
C MET A 271 13.89 26.20 55.45
N ILE A 272 13.33 26.00 56.66
CA ILE A 272 11.98 26.40 57.02
C ILE A 272 11.76 27.92 56.86
N ASP A 273 12.76 28.72 57.22
CA ASP A 273 12.67 30.20 57.15
C ASP A 273 12.94 30.75 55.73
N THR A 274 13.37 29.92 54.80
CA THR A 274 13.75 30.36 53.45
C THR A 274 12.75 30.01 52.37
N ILE A 275 11.74 29.19 52.65
CA ILE A 275 10.77 28.67 51.69
C ILE A 275 9.36 28.99 52.15
N SER A 276 8.59 29.71 51.31
CA SER A 276 7.18 29.97 51.63
C SER A 276 6.30 28.72 51.42
N SER A 277 5.10 28.73 52.00
CA SER A 277 4.12 27.64 51.75
C SER A 277 3.76 27.52 50.29
N GLY A 278 3.68 28.65 49.54
CA GLY A 278 3.41 28.67 48.11
C GLY A 278 4.58 28.13 47.28
N ASP A 279 5.83 28.46 47.66
CA ASP A 279 7.03 27.89 47.01
C ASP A 279 7.09 26.38 47.17
N PHE A 280 6.74 25.87 48.35
CA PHE A 280 6.70 24.45 48.61
C PHE A 280 5.67 23.72 47.71
N VAL A 281 4.43 24.24 47.65
CA VAL A 281 3.37 23.66 46.82
C VAL A 281 3.73 23.74 45.32
N LEU A 282 4.32 24.87 44.89
CA LEU A 282 4.77 25.05 43.51
C LEU A 282 5.84 24.01 43.13
N LEU A 283 6.86 23.81 43.98
CA LEU A 283 7.93 22.84 43.77
C LEU A 283 7.38 21.41 43.66
N ILE A 284 6.55 21.00 44.62
CA ILE A 284 5.95 19.66 44.63
C ILE A 284 5.09 19.42 43.40
N SER A 285 4.22 20.37 43.07
CA SER A 285 3.35 20.29 41.91
C SER A 285 4.16 20.18 40.60
N SER A 286 5.22 20.99 40.46
CA SER A 286 6.13 20.97 39.33
C SER A 286 6.83 19.61 39.18
N MET A 287 7.34 19.06 40.31
CA MET A 287 7.99 17.75 40.34
C MET A 287 7.04 16.61 39.90
N MET A 288 5.81 16.61 40.45
CA MET A 288 4.81 15.61 40.10
C MET A 288 4.41 15.69 38.62
N MET A 289 4.23 16.89 38.10
CA MET A 289 3.86 17.12 36.71
C MET A 289 4.98 16.80 35.72
N LEU A 290 6.26 16.80 36.13
CA LEU A 290 7.41 16.51 35.28
C LEU A 290 7.49 15.02 34.87
N LEU A 291 6.92 14.12 35.66
CA LEU A 291 6.97 12.68 35.40
C LEU A 291 6.26 12.27 34.10
N ARG A 292 5.14 12.90 33.78
CA ARG A 292 4.34 12.59 32.58
C ARG A 292 5.08 12.94 31.28
N PRO A 293 5.55 14.18 31.06
CA PRO A 293 6.28 14.55 29.86
C PRO A 293 7.58 13.77 29.68
N LEU A 294 8.35 13.49 30.72
CA LEU A 294 9.56 12.68 30.65
C LEU A 294 9.28 11.26 30.12
N LYS A 295 8.18 10.65 30.59
CA LYS A 295 7.73 9.35 30.08
C LYS A 295 7.31 9.42 28.61
N GLN A 296 6.62 10.47 28.18
CA GLN A 296 6.19 10.64 26.80
C GLN A 296 7.40 10.85 25.86
N LEU A 297 8.36 11.71 26.25
CA LEU A 297 9.60 11.94 25.53
C LEU A 297 10.43 10.65 25.36
N SER A 298 10.46 9.79 26.39
CA SER A 298 11.15 8.49 26.30
C SER A 298 10.50 7.54 25.29
N ASN A 299 9.19 7.62 25.08
CA ASN A 299 8.44 6.76 24.17
C ASN A 299 8.43 7.25 22.71
N VAL A 300 8.69 8.55 22.48
CA VAL A 300 8.61 9.18 21.15
C VAL A 300 9.52 8.50 20.13
N ASN A 301 10.68 8.01 20.55
CA ASN A 301 11.62 7.31 19.68
C ASN A 301 10.99 6.06 19.03
N SER A 302 10.12 5.34 19.73
CA SER A 302 9.41 4.18 19.18
C SER A 302 8.42 4.56 18.08
N ASP A 303 7.69 5.67 18.28
CA ASP A 303 6.73 6.16 17.28
C ASP A 303 7.45 6.72 16.05
N LEU A 304 8.57 7.43 16.25
CA LEU A 304 9.45 7.89 15.18
C LEU A 304 10.01 6.73 14.34
N GLN A 305 10.52 5.69 14.98
CA GLN A 305 11.07 4.52 14.27
C GLN A 305 10.02 3.81 13.41
N ARG A 306 8.77 3.71 13.86
CA ARG A 306 7.67 3.16 13.03
C ARG A 306 7.42 4.03 11.80
N GLY A 307 7.32 5.34 11.99
CA GLY A 307 7.12 6.26 10.87
C GLY A 307 8.26 6.27 9.88
N ILE A 308 9.51 6.15 10.35
CA ILE A 308 10.69 6.04 9.49
C ILE A 308 10.64 4.75 8.68
N SER A 309 10.31 3.61 9.30
CA SER A 309 10.19 2.34 8.59
C SER A 309 9.08 2.36 7.55
N ALA A 310 7.94 2.99 7.86
CA ALA A 310 6.86 3.20 6.92
C ALA A 310 7.27 4.13 5.76
N ALA A 311 7.93 5.24 6.07
CA ALA A 311 8.45 6.15 5.06
C ALA A 311 9.51 5.49 4.16
N GLN A 312 10.37 4.65 4.72
CA GLN A 312 11.34 3.87 3.95
C GLN A 312 10.65 2.91 2.99
N SER A 313 9.60 2.21 3.44
CA SER A 313 8.78 1.33 2.59
C SER A 313 8.15 2.09 1.42
N ILE A 314 7.63 3.31 1.68
CA ILE A 314 7.05 4.19 0.67
C ILE A 314 8.11 4.65 -0.33
N PHE A 315 9.24 5.16 0.16
CA PHE A 315 10.30 5.73 -0.69
C PHE A 315 11.00 4.66 -1.53
N LEU A 316 11.10 3.42 -1.06
CA LEU A 316 11.59 2.32 -1.88
C LEU A 316 10.74 2.11 -3.13
N VAL A 317 9.42 2.28 -3.03
CA VAL A 317 8.54 2.19 -4.21
C VAL A 317 8.68 3.44 -5.09
N LEU A 318 8.71 4.65 -4.48
CA LEU A 318 8.85 5.90 -5.24
C LEU A 318 10.22 6.07 -5.92
N ASP A 319 11.21 5.32 -5.50
CA ASP A 319 12.57 5.34 -6.08
C ASP A 319 12.79 4.22 -7.12
N GLU A 320 11.80 3.33 -7.33
CA GLU A 320 11.84 2.36 -8.41
C GLU A 320 11.78 3.08 -9.78
N GLU A 321 12.48 2.54 -10.75
CA GLU A 321 12.48 3.11 -12.09
C GLU A 321 11.12 2.86 -12.77
N VAL A 322 10.49 3.92 -13.27
CA VAL A 322 9.28 3.82 -14.09
C VAL A 322 9.60 3.12 -15.42
N GLU A 323 8.57 2.62 -16.08
CA GLU A 323 8.69 2.01 -17.40
C GLU A 323 9.35 3.00 -18.38
N LYS A 324 10.45 2.57 -19.00
CA LYS A 324 11.25 3.44 -19.89
C LYS A 324 10.63 3.47 -21.29
N ASP A 325 10.20 4.64 -21.72
CA ASP A 325 9.84 4.88 -23.12
C ASP A 325 11.01 5.57 -23.83
N THR A 326 11.96 4.76 -24.27
CA THR A 326 13.17 5.23 -24.98
C THR A 326 12.98 5.28 -26.50
N GLY A 327 11.87 4.76 -27.01
CA GLY A 327 11.58 4.71 -28.42
C GLY A 327 11.26 6.09 -29.00
N THR A 328 11.68 6.28 -30.24
CA THR A 328 11.44 7.53 -30.99
C THR A 328 10.55 7.34 -32.22
N TYR A 329 10.42 6.09 -32.68
CA TYR A 329 9.60 5.76 -33.83
C TYR A 329 8.10 5.82 -33.46
N SER A 330 7.36 6.61 -34.21
CA SER A 330 5.92 6.83 -34.03
C SER A 330 5.20 6.49 -35.34
N VAL A 331 4.09 5.77 -35.24
CA VAL A 331 3.26 5.38 -36.38
C VAL A 331 1.80 5.31 -35.93
N ASP A 332 0.89 5.79 -36.79
CA ASP A 332 -0.54 5.72 -36.51
C ASP A 332 -1.06 4.28 -36.60
N LYS A 333 -0.71 3.56 -37.69
CA LYS A 333 -1.16 2.20 -37.92
C LYS A 333 -0.10 1.41 -38.66
N VAL A 334 0.19 0.19 -38.20
CA VAL A 334 1.11 -0.76 -38.84
C VAL A 334 0.37 -1.68 -39.79
N THR A 335 1.10 -2.33 -40.71
CA THR A 335 0.54 -3.38 -41.55
C THR A 335 0.36 -4.69 -40.78
N GLY A 336 1.21 -4.92 -39.78
CA GLY A 336 1.09 -6.03 -38.83
C GLY A 336 1.98 -7.24 -39.14
N LYS A 337 3.07 -7.06 -39.92
CA LYS A 337 4.08 -8.12 -40.06
C LYS A 337 4.94 -8.19 -38.81
N ILE A 338 5.07 -9.38 -38.21
CA ILE A 338 5.85 -9.61 -36.99
C ILE A 338 6.96 -10.63 -37.26
N GLU A 339 8.18 -10.31 -36.85
CA GLU A 339 9.34 -11.20 -36.91
C GLU A 339 9.99 -11.30 -35.55
N VAL A 340 10.04 -12.49 -34.99
CA VAL A 340 10.68 -12.80 -33.71
C VAL A 340 11.97 -13.54 -34.01
N ASN A 341 13.11 -12.94 -33.62
CA ASN A 341 14.44 -13.44 -34.00
C ASN A 341 15.24 -13.81 -32.75
N ASN A 342 15.59 -15.06 -32.58
CA ASN A 342 16.48 -15.58 -31.54
C ASN A 342 16.10 -15.17 -30.09
N VAL A 343 14.81 -15.07 -29.79
CA VAL A 343 14.37 -14.58 -28.50
C VAL A 343 14.66 -15.59 -27.39
N THR A 344 15.50 -15.19 -26.47
CA THR A 344 15.73 -15.88 -25.21
C THR A 344 15.22 -14.98 -24.07
N PHE A 345 14.26 -15.47 -23.30
CA PHE A 345 13.62 -14.65 -22.27
C PHE A 345 13.44 -15.41 -20.95
N LYS A 346 13.72 -14.69 -19.86
CA LYS A 346 13.55 -15.16 -18.48
C LYS A 346 12.75 -14.15 -17.67
N TYR A 347 11.68 -14.60 -17.00
CA TYR A 347 10.97 -13.73 -16.04
C TYR A 347 11.86 -13.38 -14.85
N PRO A 348 11.76 -12.15 -14.30
CA PRO A 348 12.53 -11.73 -13.12
C PRO A 348 12.29 -12.58 -11.87
N THR A 349 11.18 -13.34 -11.83
CA THR A 349 10.79 -14.22 -10.72
C THR A 349 11.23 -15.68 -10.91
N LYS A 350 11.86 -16.02 -12.05
CA LYS A 350 12.31 -17.39 -12.39
C LYS A 350 13.82 -17.43 -12.56
N ASP A 351 14.41 -18.58 -12.26
CA ASP A 351 15.86 -18.80 -12.40
C ASP A 351 16.24 -19.26 -13.82
N GLU A 352 15.34 -19.94 -14.52
CA GLU A 352 15.59 -20.48 -15.87
C GLU A 352 14.84 -19.71 -16.96
N PRO A 353 15.40 -19.62 -18.18
CA PRO A 353 14.74 -19.02 -19.31
C PRO A 353 13.50 -19.82 -19.73
N VAL A 354 12.41 -19.09 -19.97
CA VAL A 354 11.13 -19.65 -20.46
C VAL A 354 11.12 -19.78 -21.98
N LEU A 355 11.74 -18.84 -22.69
CA LEU A 355 11.98 -18.93 -24.12
C LEU A 355 13.49 -19.11 -24.38
N LYS A 356 13.85 -19.96 -25.36
CA LYS A 356 15.23 -20.35 -25.67
C LYS A 356 15.46 -20.29 -27.17
N ASN A 357 16.09 -19.22 -27.65
CA ASN A 357 16.39 -18.99 -29.07
C ASN A 357 15.15 -19.18 -29.98
N LEU A 358 14.00 -18.67 -29.51
CA LEU A 358 12.75 -18.81 -30.23
C LEU A 358 12.73 -17.86 -31.44
N SER A 359 12.39 -18.40 -32.61
CA SER A 359 12.22 -17.61 -33.85
C SER A 359 10.90 -17.99 -34.52
N LEU A 360 10.12 -16.98 -34.92
CA LEU A 360 8.89 -17.16 -35.70
C LEU A 360 8.62 -15.91 -36.55
N SER A 361 7.83 -16.06 -37.61
CA SER A 361 7.46 -14.97 -38.51
C SER A 361 5.97 -15.06 -38.86
N ILE A 362 5.27 -13.93 -38.78
CA ILE A 362 3.85 -13.77 -39.04
C ILE A 362 3.69 -12.71 -40.12
N ASN A 363 3.02 -13.04 -41.21
CA ASN A 363 2.74 -12.05 -42.27
C ASN A 363 1.57 -11.14 -41.86
N ALA A 364 1.51 -9.95 -42.48
CA ALA A 364 0.39 -9.04 -42.30
C ALA A 364 -0.93 -9.71 -42.74
N GLY A 365 -1.93 -9.64 -41.84
CA GLY A 365 -3.25 -10.24 -42.05
C GLY A 365 -3.31 -11.76 -41.87
N GLU A 366 -2.20 -12.42 -41.50
CA GLU A 366 -2.14 -13.85 -41.22
C GLU A 366 -2.67 -14.18 -39.83
N SER A 367 -3.44 -15.25 -39.72
CA SER A 367 -3.89 -15.81 -38.42
C SER A 367 -3.02 -16.99 -38.04
N ILE A 368 -2.28 -16.87 -36.92
CA ILE A 368 -1.47 -17.98 -36.40
C ILE A 368 -2.01 -18.57 -35.12
N ALA A 369 -1.85 -19.88 -34.93
CA ALA A 369 -2.10 -20.55 -33.67
C ALA A 369 -0.77 -20.93 -32.98
N LEU A 370 -0.65 -20.59 -31.70
CA LEU A 370 0.41 -21.07 -30.81
C LEU A 370 -0.11 -22.26 -30.00
N VAL A 371 0.46 -23.45 -30.24
CA VAL A 371 0.04 -24.72 -29.66
C VAL A 371 1.19 -25.31 -28.84
N GLY A 372 0.90 -26.02 -27.75
CA GLY A 372 1.91 -26.68 -26.92
C GLY A 372 1.43 -26.92 -25.49
N ARG A 373 2.21 -27.65 -24.72
CA ARG A 373 1.88 -28.00 -23.34
C ARG A 373 1.76 -26.76 -22.46
N SER A 374 1.07 -26.87 -21.32
CA SER A 374 1.06 -25.79 -20.32
C SER A 374 2.49 -25.47 -19.86
N GLY A 375 2.84 -24.18 -19.78
CA GLY A 375 4.19 -23.73 -19.41
C GLY A 375 5.22 -23.76 -20.55
N SER A 376 4.85 -24.08 -21.81
CA SER A 376 5.80 -24.11 -22.95
C SER A 376 6.28 -22.73 -23.41
N GLY A 377 5.66 -21.61 -22.94
CA GLY A 377 6.08 -20.24 -23.28
C GLY A 377 5.12 -19.46 -24.18
N LYS A 378 3.94 -19.99 -24.52
CA LYS A 378 2.95 -19.33 -25.41
C LYS A 378 2.52 -17.94 -24.92
N SER A 379 2.03 -17.84 -23.69
CA SER A 379 1.61 -16.56 -23.10
C SER A 379 2.80 -15.61 -22.85
N THR A 380 4.02 -16.12 -22.80
CA THR A 380 5.22 -15.28 -22.72
C THR A 380 5.43 -14.53 -24.04
N ILE A 381 5.23 -15.17 -25.18
CA ILE A 381 5.33 -14.52 -26.50
C ILE A 381 4.31 -13.37 -26.58
N SER A 382 3.04 -13.63 -26.21
CA SER A 382 1.99 -12.60 -26.23
C SER A 382 2.27 -11.41 -25.32
N ASN A 383 3.00 -11.61 -24.22
CA ASN A 383 3.40 -10.54 -23.31
C ASN A 383 4.61 -9.74 -23.80
N LEU A 384 5.48 -10.34 -24.63
CA LEU A 384 6.65 -9.66 -25.18
C LEU A 384 6.29 -8.74 -26.34
N LEU A 385 5.28 -9.07 -27.15
CA LEU A 385 4.89 -8.29 -28.32
C LEU A 385 4.44 -6.84 -27.98
N PRO A 386 3.60 -6.58 -26.93
CA PRO A 386 3.28 -5.22 -26.49
C PRO A 386 4.38 -4.60 -25.62
N ARG A 387 5.56 -5.25 -25.55
CA ARG A 387 6.71 -4.80 -24.73
C ARG A 387 6.34 -4.59 -23.27
N TYR A 388 5.67 -5.60 -22.64
CA TYR A 388 5.47 -5.60 -21.18
C TYR A 388 6.74 -5.97 -20.42
N TYR A 389 7.70 -6.57 -21.11
CA TYR A 389 9.03 -6.92 -20.61
C TYR A 389 10.08 -6.54 -21.66
N GLU A 390 11.22 -6.06 -21.19
CA GLU A 390 12.36 -5.75 -22.03
C GLU A 390 13.10 -7.03 -22.42
N LEU A 391 13.61 -7.05 -23.65
CA LEU A 391 14.48 -8.11 -24.15
C LEU A 391 15.95 -7.78 -23.86
N GLU A 392 16.75 -8.80 -23.62
CA GLU A 392 18.18 -8.67 -23.37
C GLU A 392 18.98 -9.42 -24.44
N GLY A 393 20.23 -8.99 -24.63
CA GLY A 393 21.17 -9.62 -25.55
C GLY A 393 20.81 -9.44 -27.03
N ASP A 394 21.01 -10.50 -27.83
CA ASP A 394 20.75 -10.52 -29.29
C ASP A 394 19.30 -10.86 -29.63
N SER A 395 18.40 -10.81 -28.64
CA SER A 395 16.97 -11.08 -28.84
C SER A 395 16.29 -9.89 -29.50
N GLU A 396 15.56 -10.12 -30.58
CA GLU A 396 14.93 -9.06 -31.35
C GLU A 396 13.50 -9.43 -31.74
N ILE A 397 12.59 -8.45 -31.65
CA ILE A 397 11.25 -8.54 -32.23
C ILE A 397 11.05 -7.33 -33.13
N LEU A 398 10.74 -7.61 -34.40
CA LEU A 398 10.47 -6.58 -35.40
C LEU A 398 8.96 -6.53 -35.70
N LEU A 399 8.44 -5.32 -35.76
CA LEU A 399 7.10 -5.02 -36.23
C LEU A 399 7.22 -4.15 -37.48
N ASP A 400 6.77 -4.67 -38.64
CA ASP A 400 6.94 -4.06 -39.96
C ASP A 400 8.42 -3.70 -40.27
N GLY A 401 9.37 -4.55 -39.83
CA GLY A 401 10.80 -4.37 -40.04
C GLY A 401 11.49 -3.39 -39.08
N VAL A 402 10.76 -2.79 -38.11
CA VAL A 402 11.32 -1.90 -37.07
C VAL A 402 11.31 -2.64 -35.75
N ASN A 403 12.40 -2.53 -34.97
CA ASN A 403 12.47 -3.16 -33.64
C ASN A 403 11.44 -2.54 -32.69
N ILE A 404 10.70 -3.38 -31.96
CA ILE A 404 9.68 -2.89 -30.99
C ILE A 404 10.30 -2.00 -29.90
N ALA A 405 11.59 -2.13 -29.62
CA ALA A 405 12.31 -1.27 -28.69
C ALA A 405 12.44 0.18 -29.16
N ASP A 406 12.43 0.40 -30.50
CA ASP A 406 12.55 1.72 -31.11
C ASP A 406 11.23 2.48 -31.19
N TYR A 407 10.09 1.77 -31.06
CA TYR A 407 8.77 2.40 -31.03
C TYR A 407 8.54 3.21 -29.76
N LYS A 408 7.84 4.33 -29.87
CA LYS A 408 7.19 4.94 -28.71
C LYS A 408 6.21 3.94 -28.10
N LEU A 409 6.32 3.71 -26.82
CA LEU A 409 5.59 2.64 -26.13
C LEU A 409 4.06 2.79 -26.24
N THR A 410 3.58 4.02 -26.16
CA THR A 410 2.15 4.34 -26.34
C THR A 410 1.66 4.00 -27.74
N ASP A 411 2.45 4.30 -28.78
CA ASP A 411 2.08 4.04 -30.16
C ASP A 411 2.20 2.55 -30.50
N LEU A 412 3.22 1.87 -29.96
CA LEU A 412 3.34 0.41 -30.07
C LEU A 412 2.10 -0.30 -29.51
N ARG A 413 1.70 0.04 -28.28
CA ARG A 413 0.56 -0.60 -27.60
C ARG A 413 -0.80 -0.29 -28.24
N LYS A 414 -0.91 0.79 -28.97
CA LYS A 414 -2.09 1.07 -29.80
C LYS A 414 -2.27 0.05 -30.93
N GLN A 415 -1.17 -0.55 -31.41
CA GLN A 415 -1.22 -1.53 -32.52
C GLN A 415 -1.76 -2.90 -32.10
N PHE A 416 -1.86 -3.18 -30.81
CA PHE A 416 -2.30 -4.49 -30.28
C PHE A 416 -3.64 -4.39 -29.57
N ALA A 417 -4.57 -5.28 -29.87
CA ALA A 417 -5.75 -5.55 -29.05
C ALA A 417 -5.58 -6.92 -28.38
N LEU A 418 -5.80 -6.98 -27.08
CA LEU A 418 -5.63 -8.19 -26.27
C LEU A 418 -6.98 -8.64 -25.71
N VAL A 419 -7.31 -9.91 -25.94
CA VAL A 419 -8.40 -10.62 -25.25
C VAL A 419 -7.78 -11.73 -24.43
N SER A 420 -7.66 -11.49 -23.12
CA SER A 420 -7.01 -12.41 -22.18
C SER A 420 -7.94 -13.50 -21.68
N GLN A 421 -7.37 -14.61 -21.20
CA GLN A 421 -8.07 -15.71 -20.55
C GLN A 421 -8.88 -15.23 -19.32
N GLN A 422 -8.27 -14.43 -18.47
CA GLN A 422 -8.92 -13.82 -17.31
C GLN A 422 -9.33 -12.40 -17.67
N VAL A 423 -10.62 -12.21 -17.93
CA VAL A 423 -11.16 -10.89 -18.23
C VAL A 423 -11.26 -10.06 -16.97
N VAL A 424 -10.54 -8.94 -16.94
CA VAL A 424 -10.65 -7.94 -15.88
C VAL A 424 -11.68 -6.89 -16.29
N LEU A 425 -12.73 -6.76 -15.47
CA LEU A 425 -13.72 -5.69 -15.57
C LEU A 425 -13.62 -4.79 -14.33
N PHE A 426 -13.70 -3.49 -14.55
CA PHE A 426 -13.76 -2.51 -13.48
C PHE A 426 -15.16 -2.41 -12.91
N ASN A 427 -15.29 -2.10 -11.64
CA ASN A 427 -16.59 -1.89 -10.99
C ASN A 427 -17.23 -0.59 -11.49
N ASP A 428 -17.79 -0.66 -12.68
CA ASP A 428 -18.39 0.44 -13.43
C ASP A 428 -19.50 -0.12 -14.33
N THR A 429 -20.09 0.72 -15.17
CA THR A 429 -21.10 0.29 -16.13
C THR A 429 -20.52 -0.58 -17.24
N ILE A 430 -21.38 -1.31 -17.95
CA ILE A 430 -20.97 -2.08 -19.15
C ILE A 430 -20.44 -1.12 -20.21
N THR A 431 -21.08 0.03 -20.42
CA THR A 431 -20.60 1.09 -21.32
C THR A 431 -19.18 1.50 -20.99
N ASN A 432 -18.89 1.88 -19.75
CA ASN A 432 -17.57 2.35 -19.35
C ASN A 432 -16.51 1.23 -19.45
N ASN A 433 -16.89 -0.01 -19.22
CA ASN A 433 -16.01 -1.15 -19.44
C ASN A 433 -15.71 -1.41 -20.93
N ILE A 434 -16.65 -1.21 -21.82
CA ILE A 434 -16.41 -1.31 -23.29
C ILE A 434 -15.52 -0.15 -23.77
N CYS A 435 -15.80 1.08 -23.32
CA CYS A 435 -15.11 2.29 -23.71
C CYS A 435 -13.75 2.52 -23.00
N TYR A 436 -13.32 1.58 -22.16
CA TYR A 436 -12.13 1.76 -21.34
C TYR A 436 -10.86 2.01 -22.17
N GLY A 437 -10.18 3.13 -21.88
CA GLY A 437 -8.94 3.53 -22.56
C GLY A 437 -9.15 4.17 -23.95
N LEU A 438 -10.38 4.56 -24.28
CA LEU A 438 -10.66 5.29 -25.51
C LEU A 438 -10.49 6.79 -25.31
N ASP A 439 -9.73 7.44 -26.20
CA ASP A 439 -9.45 8.89 -26.12
C ASP A 439 -10.54 9.78 -26.74
N ARG A 440 -11.64 9.19 -27.26
CA ARG A 440 -12.75 9.91 -27.89
C ARG A 440 -14.10 9.53 -27.28
N GLU A 441 -15.04 10.44 -27.32
CA GLU A 441 -16.44 10.13 -27.02
C GLU A 441 -17.06 9.33 -28.16
N LEU A 442 -17.83 8.31 -27.82
CA LEU A 442 -18.60 7.50 -28.76
C LEU A 442 -20.03 8.01 -28.89
N THR A 443 -20.56 7.91 -30.10
CA THR A 443 -21.99 8.05 -30.30
C THR A 443 -22.73 6.79 -29.81
N ASN A 444 -23.98 6.96 -29.41
CA ASN A 444 -24.82 5.82 -29.01
C ASN A 444 -24.98 4.78 -30.13
N GLU A 445 -24.92 5.23 -31.38
CA GLU A 445 -25.02 4.36 -32.56
C GLU A 445 -23.79 3.49 -32.73
N GLU A 446 -22.58 4.06 -32.57
CA GLU A 446 -21.30 3.33 -32.59
C GLU A 446 -21.21 2.31 -31.45
N LEU A 447 -21.56 2.72 -30.22
CA LEU A 447 -21.58 1.82 -29.05
C LEU A 447 -22.53 0.66 -29.27
N MET A 448 -23.73 0.94 -29.79
CA MET A 448 -24.72 -0.10 -30.10
C MET A 448 -24.26 -1.05 -31.20
N ALA A 449 -23.56 -0.53 -32.23
CA ALA A 449 -22.99 -1.35 -33.30
C ALA A 449 -21.95 -2.33 -32.75
N VAL A 450 -21.03 -1.84 -31.92
CA VAL A 450 -20.00 -2.65 -31.24
C VAL A 450 -20.65 -3.68 -30.30
N ALA A 451 -21.64 -3.27 -29.50
CA ALA A 451 -22.35 -4.16 -28.60
C ALA A 451 -23.08 -5.30 -29.34
N LYS A 452 -23.64 -5.04 -30.52
CA LYS A 452 -24.25 -6.05 -31.38
C LYS A 452 -23.19 -6.97 -32.01
N GLN A 453 -22.10 -6.41 -32.52
CA GLN A 453 -21.01 -7.17 -33.16
C GLN A 453 -20.34 -8.14 -32.18
N ALA A 454 -20.20 -7.73 -30.91
CA ALA A 454 -19.66 -8.57 -29.83
C ALA A 454 -20.72 -9.44 -29.14
N HIS A 455 -21.96 -9.48 -29.62
CA HIS A 455 -23.10 -10.17 -29.00
C HIS A 455 -23.35 -9.76 -27.52
N VAL A 456 -22.91 -8.57 -27.12
CA VAL A 456 -23.19 -7.99 -25.79
C VAL A 456 -24.66 -7.60 -25.69
N TRP A 457 -25.23 -7.04 -26.77
CA TRP A 457 -26.62 -6.59 -26.81
C TRP A 457 -27.62 -7.71 -26.48
N GLU A 458 -27.32 -8.95 -26.81
CA GLU A 458 -28.21 -10.08 -26.59
C GLU A 458 -28.60 -10.29 -25.12
N PHE A 459 -27.66 -10.08 -24.20
CA PHE A 459 -27.95 -10.20 -22.77
C PHE A 459 -28.25 -8.86 -22.10
N VAL A 460 -27.75 -7.75 -22.67
CA VAL A 460 -27.93 -6.41 -22.08
C VAL A 460 -29.36 -5.90 -22.29
N LYS A 461 -30.03 -6.24 -23.41
CA LYS A 461 -31.40 -5.81 -23.72
C LYS A 461 -32.43 -6.25 -22.67
N ASP A 462 -32.15 -7.33 -21.92
CA ASP A 462 -33.00 -7.90 -20.88
C ASP A 462 -32.69 -7.35 -19.48
N LEU A 463 -31.65 -6.50 -19.35
CA LEU A 463 -31.28 -5.84 -18.10
C LEU A 463 -32.07 -4.54 -17.91
N PRO A 464 -32.48 -4.21 -16.66
CA PRO A 464 -33.28 -3.01 -16.39
C PRO A 464 -32.62 -1.68 -16.83
N GLU A 465 -31.29 -1.59 -16.69
CA GLU A 465 -30.51 -0.37 -17.01
C GLU A 465 -29.76 -0.52 -18.35
N GLY A 466 -29.97 -1.62 -19.09
CA GLY A 466 -29.29 -1.85 -20.36
C GLY A 466 -27.76 -1.79 -20.26
N LEU A 467 -27.14 -1.02 -21.14
CA LEU A 467 -25.67 -0.82 -21.16
C LEU A 467 -25.14 -0.04 -19.94
N ASP A 468 -26.00 0.67 -19.21
CA ASP A 468 -25.61 1.41 -18.00
C ASP A 468 -25.64 0.53 -16.73
N THR A 469 -25.92 -0.76 -16.88
CA THR A 469 -25.89 -1.72 -15.78
C THR A 469 -24.49 -1.85 -15.21
N MET A 470 -24.38 -1.76 -13.87
CA MET A 470 -23.14 -1.96 -13.13
C MET A 470 -22.72 -3.43 -13.14
N VAL A 471 -21.44 -3.71 -13.40
CA VAL A 471 -20.94 -5.09 -13.48
C VAL A 471 -20.48 -5.67 -12.14
N GLY A 472 -20.35 -4.83 -11.11
CA GLY A 472 -19.79 -5.21 -9.79
C GLY A 472 -18.29 -5.43 -9.80
N GLU A 473 -17.71 -5.76 -8.65
CA GLU A 473 -16.27 -6.02 -8.52
C GLU A 473 -15.86 -7.21 -9.40
N ASN A 474 -14.86 -7.00 -10.27
CA ASN A 474 -14.38 -8.00 -11.24
C ASN A 474 -15.48 -8.62 -12.11
N GLY A 475 -16.61 -7.94 -12.28
CA GLY A 475 -17.72 -8.45 -13.08
C GLY A 475 -18.45 -9.64 -12.43
N VAL A 476 -18.49 -9.72 -11.10
CA VAL A 476 -19.10 -10.83 -10.34
C VAL A 476 -20.57 -11.05 -10.68
N MET A 477 -21.28 -10.01 -11.14
CA MET A 477 -22.68 -10.07 -11.53
C MET A 477 -22.91 -10.68 -12.92
N LEU A 478 -21.84 -10.95 -13.68
CA LEU A 478 -21.88 -11.45 -15.04
C LEU A 478 -21.36 -12.90 -15.12
N SER A 479 -21.91 -13.67 -16.05
CA SER A 479 -21.37 -14.99 -16.40
C SER A 479 -19.98 -14.87 -17.06
N GLY A 480 -19.21 -15.96 -17.11
CA GLY A 480 -17.92 -15.99 -17.80
C GLY A 480 -18.02 -15.54 -19.25
N GLY A 481 -19.03 -16.06 -19.98
CA GLY A 481 -19.28 -15.70 -21.37
C GLY A 481 -19.71 -14.25 -21.58
N GLN A 482 -20.46 -13.66 -20.65
CA GLN A 482 -20.83 -12.24 -20.70
C GLN A 482 -19.59 -11.34 -20.50
N ARG A 483 -18.73 -11.67 -19.53
CA ARG A 483 -17.46 -10.95 -19.34
C ARG A 483 -16.57 -11.00 -20.59
N GLN A 484 -16.47 -12.19 -21.20
CA GLN A 484 -15.69 -12.40 -22.42
C GLN A 484 -16.20 -11.54 -23.59
N ARG A 485 -17.52 -11.48 -23.80
CA ARG A 485 -18.14 -10.65 -24.84
C ARG A 485 -17.86 -9.17 -24.64
N ILE A 486 -17.84 -8.68 -23.39
CA ILE A 486 -17.44 -7.30 -23.08
C ILE A 486 -15.95 -7.07 -23.44
N ALA A 487 -15.07 -8.02 -23.13
CA ALA A 487 -13.65 -7.90 -23.52
C ALA A 487 -13.47 -7.88 -25.05
N ILE A 488 -14.25 -8.69 -25.79
CA ILE A 488 -14.26 -8.68 -27.26
C ILE A 488 -14.79 -7.33 -27.78
N ALA A 489 -15.86 -6.78 -27.20
CA ALA A 489 -16.38 -5.46 -27.54
C ALA A 489 -15.30 -4.36 -27.36
N ARG A 490 -14.54 -4.44 -26.26
CA ARG A 490 -13.37 -3.55 -26.01
C ARG A 490 -12.30 -3.69 -27.10
N ALA A 491 -12.01 -4.92 -27.53
CA ALA A 491 -11.04 -5.20 -28.59
C ALA A 491 -11.52 -4.76 -29.98
N ILE A 492 -12.83 -4.89 -30.29
CA ILE A 492 -13.44 -4.37 -31.52
C ILE A 492 -13.29 -2.85 -31.58
N LEU A 493 -13.64 -2.18 -30.49
CA LEU A 493 -13.64 -0.72 -30.38
C LEU A 493 -12.23 -0.12 -30.50
N LYS A 494 -11.20 -0.86 -30.09
CA LYS A 494 -9.81 -0.43 -30.20
C LYS A 494 -9.30 -0.38 -31.65
N GLU A 495 -9.93 -1.10 -32.58
CA GLU A 495 -9.58 -1.16 -34.03
C GLU A 495 -8.10 -1.43 -34.33
N ALA A 496 -7.39 -2.08 -33.41
CA ALA A 496 -5.97 -2.38 -33.57
C ALA A 496 -5.74 -3.35 -34.76
N PRO A 497 -4.64 -3.19 -35.53
CA PRO A 497 -4.30 -4.07 -36.66
C PRO A 497 -3.84 -5.46 -36.23
N ILE A 498 -3.35 -5.62 -35.01
CA ILE A 498 -2.86 -6.89 -34.48
C ILE A 498 -3.73 -7.31 -33.28
N LEU A 499 -4.15 -8.58 -33.30
CA LEU A 499 -5.00 -9.17 -32.28
C LEU A 499 -4.25 -10.30 -31.57
N ILE A 500 -4.26 -10.26 -30.25
CA ILE A 500 -3.74 -11.34 -29.39
C ILE A 500 -4.91 -11.94 -28.62
N LEU A 501 -5.17 -13.24 -28.84
CA LEU A 501 -6.24 -13.99 -28.19
C LEU A 501 -5.63 -15.08 -27.31
N ASP A 502 -5.80 -14.97 -26.00
CA ASP A 502 -5.34 -15.97 -25.04
C ASP A 502 -6.54 -16.71 -24.44
N GLU A 503 -6.75 -17.96 -24.87
CA GLU A 503 -7.74 -18.93 -24.37
C GLU A 503 -9.16 -18.37 -24.15
N ALA A 504 -9.69 -17.65 -25.13
CA ALA A 504 -10.93 -16.87 -25.00
C ALA A 504 -12.21 -17.68 -24.71
N THR A 505 -12.18 -19.02 -24.63
CA THR A 505 -13.41 -19.86 -24.62
C THR A 505 -13.40 -21.00 -23.59
N SER A 506 -12.44 -21.10 -22.68
CA SER A 506 -12.40 -22.17 -21.67
C SER A 506 -13.54 -22.02 -20.63
N ALA A 507 -14.21 -23.14 -20.29
CA ALA A 507 -15.24 -23.26 -19.26
C ALA A 507 -16.57 -22.51 -19.54
N LEU A 508 -17.00 -22.40 -20.80
CA LEU A 508 -18.27 -21.79 -21.19
C LEU A 508 -19.30 -22.85 -21.61
N ASP A 509 -20.58 -22.48 -21.50
CA ASP A 509 -21.67 -23.25 -22.07
C ASP A 509 -21.65 -23.17 -23.61
N THR A 510 -22.20 -24.20 -24.27
CA THR A 510 -22.12 -24.36 -25.75
C THR A 510 -22.75 -23.20 -26.53
N GLU A 511 -23.79 -22.56 -26.00
CA GLU A 511 -24.45 -21.43 -26.64
C GLU A 511 -23.57 -20.16 -26.57
N SER A 512 -23.07 -19.83 -25.38
CA SER A 512 -22.13 -18.72 -25.18
C SER A 512 -20.86 -18.89 -25.99
N GLU A 513 -20.36 -20.11 -26.11
CA GLU A 513 -19.19 -20.45 -26.92
C GLU A 513 -19.40 -20.11 -28.40
N LYS A 514 -20.54 -20.51 -28.97
CA LYS A 514 -20.86 -20.24 -30.38
C LYS A 514 -20.92 -18.73 -30.66
N LEU A 515 -21.54 -17.96 -29.78
CA LEU A 515 -21.61 -16.50 -29.91
C LEU A 515 -20.24 -15.83 -29.80
N ILE A 516 -19.41 -16.28 -28.87
CA ILE A 516 -18.05 -15.78 -28.71
C ILE A 516 -17.20 -16.11 -29.94
N GLN A 517 -17.30 -17.34 -30.49
CA GLN A 517 -16.58 -17.73 -31.70
C GLN A 517 -16.97 -16.86 -32.90
N GLN A 518 -18.27 -16.60 -33.10
CA GLN A 518 -18.74 -15.71 -34.16
C GLN A 518 -18.20 -14.27 -33.97
N ALA A 519 -18.17 -13.74 -32.75
CA ALA A 519 -17.60 -12.45 -32.48
C ALA A 519 -16.08 -12.40 -32.74
N LEU A 520 -15.37 -13.47 -32.37
CA LEU A 520 -13.92 -13.59 -32.63
C LEU A 520 -13.62 -13.71 -34.13
N ASP A 521 -14.35 -14.54 -34.87
CA ASP A 521 -14.18 -14.68 -36.32
C ASP A 521 -14.41 -13.36 -37.06
N SER A 522 -15.42 -12.59 -36.59
CA SER A 522 -15.65 -11.22 -37.09
C SER A 522 -14.53 -10.26 -36.76
N LEU A 523 -13.93 -10.36 -35.55
CA LEU A 523 -12.85 -9.50 -35.09
C LEU A 523 -11.53 -9.80 -35.78
N MET A 524 -11.23 -11.09 -36.09
CA MET A 524 -9.99 -11.54 -36.73
C MET A 524 -9.90 -11.17 -38.22
N LYS A 525 -11.04 -10.89 -38.84
CA LYS A 525 -11.11 -10.62 -40.27
C LYS A 525 -10.21 -9.45 -40.67
N GLU A 526 -9.32 -9.68 -41.65
CA GLU A 526 -8.38 -8.68 -42.16
C GLU A 526 -7.35 -8.15 -41.14
N LYS A 527 -7.16 -8.85 -40.00
CA LYS A 527 -6.16 -8.50 -38.99
C LYS A 527 -5.11 -9.57 -38.82
N THR A 528 -3.90 -9.18 -38.47
CA THR A 528 -2.89 -10.14 -38.02
C THR A 528 -3.32 -10.69 -36.66
N SER A 529 -3.52 -12.00 -36.53
CA SER A 529 -4.07 -12.61 -35.34
C SER A 529 -3.12 -13.66 -34.76
N ILE A 530 -2.87 -13.55 -33.44
CA ILE A 530 -2.06 -14.51 -32.68
C ILE A 530 -2.97 -15.16 -31.67
N VAL A 531 -3.26 -16.45 -31.87
CA VAL A 531 -4.20 -17.19 -31.03
C VAL A 531 -3.44 -18.23 -30.21
N ILE A 532 -3.50 -18.10 -28.88
CA ILE A 532 -3.07 -19.15 -27.96
C ILE A 532 -4.25 -20.10 -27.82
N ALA A 533 -4.19 -21.19 -28.59
CA ALA A 533 -5.34 -22.03 -28.76
C ALA A 533 -5.34 -23.24 -27.84
N HIS A 534 -6.48 -23.46 -27.19
CA HIS A 534 -6.80 -24.65 -26.40
C HIS A 534 -7.99 -25.43 -26.99
N ARG A 535 -8.50 -25.03 -28.18
CA ARG A 535 -9.60 -25.69 -28.88
C ARG A 535 -9.23 -25.99 -30.33
N LEU A 536 -9.65 -27.16 -30.76
CA LEU A 536 -9.32 -27.65 -32.10
C LEU A 536 -9.90 -26.76 -33.22
N SER A 537 -11.15 -26.30 -33.05
CA SER A 537 -11.83 -25.45 -34.02
C SER A 537 -11.08 -24.14 -34.33
N THR A 538 -10.43 -23.57 -33.32
CA THR A 538 -9.63 -22.34 -33.49
C THR A 538 -8.29 -22.62 -34.16
N ILE A 539 -7.71 -23.81 -33.92
CA ILE A 539 -6.43 -24.25 -34.49
C ILE A 539 -6.60 -24.58 -35.98
N GLU A 540 -7.67 -25.31 -36.32
CA GLU A 540 -7.96 -25.76 -37.67
C GLU A 540 -8.13 -24.62 -38.67
N ASN A 541 -8.71 -23.50 -38.22
CA ASN A 541 -8.98 -22.33 -39.07
C ASN A 541 -7.80 -21.35 -39.15
N SER A 542 -6.65 -21.64 -38.51
CA SER A 542 -5.47 -20.78 -38.56
C SER A 542 -4.64 -21.05 -39.83
N ASP A 543 -4.11 -19.99 -40.46
CA ASP A 543 -3.26 -20.09 -41.64
C ASP A 543 -1.96 -20.83 -41.39
N CYS A 544 -1.42 -20.68 -40.17
CA CYS A 544 -0.19 -21.34 -39.76
C CYS A 544 -0.23 -21.69 -38.25
N ILE A 545 0.28 -22.85 -37.90
CA ILE A 545 0.39 -23.33 -36.51
C ILE A 545 1.87 -23.43 -36.14
N TYR A 546 2.22 -22.85 -35.02
CA TYR A 546 3.52 -23.00 -34.38
C TYR A 546 3.40 -23.87 -33.12
N VAL A 547 4.07 -25.01 -33.12
CA VAL A 547 4.12 -25.92 -31.96
C VAL A 547 5.32 -25.54 -31.10
N ILE A 548 5.03 -25.16 -29.84
CA ILE A 548 6.04 -24.70 -28.91
C ILE A 548 6.21 -25.74 -27.81
N ASP A 549 7.44 -26.19 -27.62
CA ASP A 549 7.82 -27.06 -26.54
C ASP A 549 9.12 -26.59 -25.88
N HIS A 550 9.17 -26.58 -24.55
CA HIS A 550 10.30 -26.10 -23.74
C HIS A 550 10.91 -24.76 -24.19
N GLY A 551 10.05 -23.83 -24.64
CA GLY A 551 10.45 -22.48 -25.06
C GLY A 551 11.02 -22.38 -26.48
N GLN A 552 10.87 -23.40 -27.31
CA GLN A 552 11.34 -23.45 -28.70
C GLN A 552 10.20 -23.81 -29.66
N VAL A 553 10.27 -23.33 -30.87
CA VAL A 553 9.41 -23.80 -31.99
C VAL A 553 9.94 -25.13 -32.48
N ILE A 554 9.17 -26.20 -32.33
CA ILE A 554 9.57 -27.57 -32.76
C ILE A 554 8.92 -27.98 -34.06
N GLU A 555 7.70 -27.50 -34.38
CA GLU A 555 6.98 -27.76 -35.60
C GLU A 555 6.29 -26.50 -36.10
N LYS A 556 6.19 -26.38 -37.44
CA LYS A 556 5.47 -25.30 -38.13
C LYS A 556 4.75 -25.88 -39.34
N GLY A 557 3.52 -25.47 -39.63
CA GLY A 557 2.75 -25.85 -40.79
C GLY A 557 1.25 -25.58 -40.62
N THR A 558 0.46 -25.99 -41.61
CA THR A 558 -1.00 -25.99 -41.51
C THR A 558 -1.49 -27.21 -40.72
N HIS A 559 -2.76 -27.21 -40.31
CA HIS A 559 -3.38 -28.31 -39.55
C HIS A 559 -3.17 -29.68 -40.29
N GLY A 560 -3.48 -29.74 -41.60
CA GLY A 560 -3.32 -30.97 -42.40
C GLY A 560 -1.87 -31.45 -42.48
N GLU A 561 -0.93 -30.54 -42.78
CA GLU A 561 0.49 -30.88 -42.90
C GLU A 561 1.08 -31.42 -41.59
N LEU A 562 0.66 -30.86 -40.45
CA LEU A 562 1.16 -31.27 -39.13
C LEU A 562 0.55 -32.59 -38.65
N LEU A 563 -0.69 -32.91 -39.08
CA LEU A 563 -1.29 -34.22 -38.81
C LEU A 563 -0.62 -35.33 -39.63
N GLU A 564 -0.31 -35.05 -40.91
CA GLU A 564 0.39 -36.02 -41.78
C GLU A 564 1.81 -36.33 -41.29
N LYS A 565 2.49 -35.37 -40.64
CA LYS A 565 3.82 -35.57 -40.05
C LYS A 565 3.84 -36.54 -38.87
N ASP A 566 2.66 -36.82 -38.27
CA ASP A 566 2.46 -37.63 -37.05
C ASP A 566 3.47 -37.31 -35.93
N GLY A 567 3.76 -36.02 -35.76
CA GLY A 567 4.72 -35.49 -34.80
C GLY A 567 4.08 -35.09 -33.47
N THR A 568 4.69 -34.12 -32.78
CA THR A 568 4.23 -33.60 -31.50
C THR A 568 2.85 -32.98 -31.59
N TYR A 569 2.53 -32.32 -32.73
CA TYR A 569 1.20 -31.74 -32.97
C TYR A 569 0.12 -32.81 -32.99
N SER A 570 0.34 -33.89 -33.80
CA SER A 570 -0.61 -35.01 -33.87
C SER A 570 -0.82 -35.67 -32.51
N ALA A 571 0.25 -35.86 -31.75
CA ALA A 571 0.15 -36.39 -30.39
C ALA A 571 -0.64 -35.47 -29.45
N LEU A 572 -0.48 -34.15 -29.55
CA LEU A 572 -1.25 -33.16 -28.76
C LEU A 572 -2.73 -33.17 -29.16
N CYS A 573 -3.06 -33.23 -30.45
CA CYS A 573 -4.44 -33.34 -30.93
C CYS A 573 -5.12 -34.62 -30.41
N LYS A 574 -4.49 -35.78 -30.52
CA LYS A 574 -5.01 -37.05 -29.98
C LYS A 574 -5.23 -36.99 -28.45
N MET A 575 -4.33 -36.33 -27.71
CA MET A 575 -4.38 -36.26 -26.27
C MET A 575 -5.44 -35.27 -25.76
N GLN A 576 -5.60 -34.10 -26.39
CA GLN A 576 -6.48 -33.04 -25.97
C GLN A 576 -7.90 -33.11 -26.53
N PHE A 577 -8.07 -33.66 -27.73
CA PHE A 577 -9.35 -33.60 -28.47
C PHE A 577 -9.94 -34.97 -28.76
N GLY A 578 -9.23 -36.07 -28.47
CA GLY A 578 -9.68 -37.43 -28.73
C GLY A 578 -9.49 -37.83 -30.21
N GLU A 579 -9.48 -39.13 -30.48
CA GLU A 579 -9.58 -39.63 -31.87
C GLU A 579 -10.98 -39.32 -32.42
N GLN A 580 -11.11 -38.43 -33.38
CA GLN A 580 -12.22 -38.43 -34.30
C GLN A 580 -11.91 -39.21 -35.54
#